data_02d691f61132613d633d7ea769dfbfb0
#
_entry.id   02d691f61132613d633d7ea769dfbfb0
#
_cell.length_a   1.000
_cell.length_b   1.000
_cell.length_c   1.000
_cell.angle_alpha   90.00
_cell.angle_beta   90.00
_cell.angle_gamma   90.00
#
_symmetry.space_group_name_H-M   'P 1'
#
loop_
_entity.id
_entity.type
_entity.pdbx_description
1 polymer ?
#
loop_
_entity_poly.entity_id
_entity_poly.type
_entity_poly.pdbx_seq_one_letter_code
_entity_poly.pdbx_strand_id
1 'polypeptide(L)'
;NITLVIGDIVATQAQSGHDVGMVTLAGELVRVQMKRKNIQTENPEALKIYRKATQKDIDIWSSARDKEEAMKVKARQFAINLNLQMKISDIEFQGDGSKATFYYTADERVDFRELIKVFAKEFRTRIEMKQVGFRQEASRLGGIGSCGRELCCSTWLTDFRSVSTSAARYQQLSLNPQKLAGQCGKLKCCLNYELDTYLDALKDFPKSDVKVLTAKGKAICQKTDIFKRHMWFAYEGEWMNWFKLTVDQAKEIIALNAKNQKPQSLEEYAEELKEETKV
;
A
#
# COMPACT_ATOMS: atom_id res chain seq x y z
N ASN A 1 -6.00 2.32 -37.94
CA ASN A 1 -5.87 3.14 -36.75
C ASN A 1 -7.25 3.37 -36.14
N ILE A 2 -7.42 2.98 -34.87
CA ILE A 2 -8.67 3.18 -34.13
C ILE A 2 -8.45 4.40 -33.21
N THR A 3 -9.25 5.44 -33.37
CA THR A 3 -9.23 6.58 -32.46
C THR A 3 -9.99 6.20 -31.19
N LEU A 4 -9.30 6.20 -30.06
CA LEU A 4 -9.84 5.86 -28.75
C LEU A 4 -9.80 7.06 -27.82
N VAL A 5 -10.86 7.20 -27.03
CA VAL A 5 -10.94 8.18 -25.95
C VAL A 5 -11.16 7.47 -24.61
N ILE A 6 -10.86 8.15 -23.53
CA ILE A 6 -11.13 7.63 -22.17
C ILE A 6 -12.63 7.40 -22.01
N GLY A 7 -13.01 6.24 -21.51
CA GLY A 7 -14.39 5.79 -21.37
C GLY A 7 -14.91 4.92 -22.52
N ASP A 8 -14.20 4.84 -23.67
CA ASP A 8 -14.57 3.91 -24.72
C ASP A 8 -14.53 2.45 -24.22
N ILE A 9 -15.55 1.67 -24.56
CA ILE A 9 -15.55 0.22 -24.33
C ILE A 9 -14.97 -0.45 -25.56
N VAL A 10 -13.99 -1.34 -25.36
CA VAL A 10 -13.20 -1.95 -26.42
C VAL A 10 -13.14 -3.46 -26.28
N ALA A 11 -13.08 -4.16 -27.41
CA ALA A 11 -12.75 -5.58 -27.47
C ALA A 11 -11.24 -5.75 -27.64
N THR A 12 -10.63 -6.53 -26.76
CA THR A 12 -9.19 -6.74 -26.68
C THR A 12 -8.83 -8.20 -26.91
N GLN A 13 -7.58 -8.42 -27.25
CA GLN A 13 -7.00 -9.75 -27.38
C GLN A 13 -7.04 -10.50 -26.04
N ALA A 14 -7.43 -11.76 -26.06
CA ALA A 14 -7.28 -12.72 -24.98
C ALA A 14 -6.54 -13.96 -25.48
N GLN A 15 -6.17 -14.89 -24.58
CA GLN A 15 -5.53 -16.16 -24.98
C GLN A 15 -6.45 -17.02 -25.87
N SER A 16 -7.75 -16.95 -25.64
CA SER A 16 -8.79 -17.60 -26.42
C SER A 16 -9.99 -16.66 -26.43
N GLY A 17 -10.59 -16.43 -27.62
CA GLY A 17 -11.67 -15.47 -27.78
C GLY A 17 -11.21 -14.01 -27.65
N HIS A 18 -12.04 -13.17 -27.05
CA HIS A 18 -11.73 -11.77 -26.79
C HIS A 18 -12.19 -11.34 -25.41
N ASP A 19 -11.57 -10.31 -24.90
CA ASP A 19 -11.98 -9.68 -23.66
C ASP A 19 -12.61 -8.31 -23.94
N VAL A 20 -13.36 -7.79 -22.98
CA VAL A 20 -14.02 -6.49 -23.07
C VAL A 20 -13.56 -5.62 -21.90
N GLY A 21 -13.17 -4.39 -22.19
CA GLY A 21 -12.70 -3.47 -21.15
C GLY A 21 -12.95 -2.02 -21.51
N MET A 22 -12.82 -1.15 -20.53
CA MET A 22 -12.96 0.29 -20.70
C MET A 22 -11.58 0.95 -20.78
N VAL A 23 -11.41 1.87 -21.72
CA VAL A 23 -10.19 2.68 -21.85
C VAL A 23 -10.11 3.65 -20.67
N THR A 24 -9.13 3.47 -19.81
CA THR A 24 -8.90 4.33 -18.64
C THR A 24 -7.86 5.40 -18.91
N LEU A 25 -6.99 5.22 -19.91
CA LEU A 25 -5.91 6.14 -20.23
C LEU A 25 -5.66 6.16 -21.75
N ALA A 26 -5.42 7.33 -22.32
CA ALA A 26 -5.15 7.51 -23.74
C ALA A 26 -4.10 8.63 -23.97
N GLY A 27 -3.51 8.65 -25.19
CA GLY A 27 -2.58 9.68 -25.60
C GLY A 27 -1.23 9.67 -24.86
N GLU A 28 -0.63 10.83 -24.66
CA GLU A 28 0.72 10.98 -24.07
C GLU A 28 0.80 10.45 -22.63
N LEU A 29 -0.28 10.47 -21.88
CA LEU A 29 -0.29 9.94 -20.51
C LEU A 29 0.00 8.44 -20.47
N VAL A 30 -0.30 7.70 -21.52
CA VAL A 30 0.05 6.27 -21.65
C VAL A 30 1.57 6.10 -21.60
N ARG A 31 2.33 6.93 -22.34
CA ARG A 31 3.80 6.90 -22.35
C ARG A 31 4.38 7.18 -20.97
N VAL A 32 3.84 8.17 -20.26
CA VAL A 32 4.25 8.49 -18.88
C VAL A 32 4.01 7.30 -17.96
N GLN A 33 2.85 6.67 -18.06
CA GLN A 33 2.51 5.51 -17.24
C GLN A 33 3.36 4.27 -17.58
N MET A 34 3.63 4.02 -18.85
CA MET A 34 4.53 2.94 -19.29
C MET A 34 5.94 3.16 -18.75
N LYS A 35 6.49 4.38 -18.85
CA LYS A 35 7.80 4.74 -18.28
C LYS A 35 7.83 4.51 -16.76
N ARG A 36 6.78 4.93 -16.05
CA ARG A 36 6.66 4.71 -14.59
C ARG A 36 6.65 3.23 -14.20
N LYS A 37 6.05 2.39 -15.05
CA LYS A 37 5.99 0.93 -14.86
C LYS A 37 7.17 0.17 -15.47
N ASN A 38 8.17 0.87 -16.03
CA ASN A 38 9.30 0.28 -16.77
C ASN A 38 8.87 -0.65 -17.92
N ILE A 39 7.77 -0.32 -18.58
CA ILE A 39 7.27 -1.04 -19.76
C ILE A 39 7.80 -0.36 -21.01
N GLN A 40 8.40 -1.13 -21.91
CA GLN A 40 8.85 -0.61 -23.20
C GLN A 40 7.66 -0.25 -24.09
N THR A 41 7.81 0.81 -24.90
CA THR A 41 6.76 1.30 -25.79
C THR A 41 6.38 0.27 -26.86
N GLU A 42 7.37 -0.53 -27.30
CA GLU A 42 7.18 -1.65 -28.24
C GLU A 42 7.26 -2.98 -27.46
N ASN A 43 6.28 -3.23 -26.60
CA ASN A 43 6.20 -4.50 -25.89
C ASN A 43 5.49 -5.53 -26.77
N PRO A 44 6.17 -6.62 -27.21
CA PRO A 44 5.57 -7.67 -28.04
C PRO A 44 4.47 -8.45 -27.28
N GLU A 45 4.47 -8.42 -25.94
CA GLU A 45 3.45 -9.06 -25.10
C GLU A 45 2.22 -8.16 -24.88
N ALA A 46 2.23 -6.93 -25.38
CA ALA A 46 1.09 -6.02 -25.22
C ALA A 46 -0.13 -6.58 -26.00
N LEU A 47 -1.23 -6.78 -25.28
CA LEU A 47 -2.48 -7.24 -25.89
C LEU A 47 -3.02 -6.17 -26.85
N LYS A 48 -3.52 -6.61 -27.99
CA LYS A 48 -4.04 -5.73 -29.03
C LYS A 48 -5.50 -5.38 -28.78
N ILE A 49 -5.85 -4.12 -29.02
CA ILE A 49 -7.24 -3.70 -29.11
C ILE A 49 -7.71 -3.97 -30.54
N TYR A 50 -8.76 -4.77 -30.71
CA TYR A 50 -9.26 -5.12 -32.00
C TYR A 50 -10.18 -4.05 -32.59
N ARG A 51 -11.12 -3.56 -31.77
CA ARG A 51 -12.17 -2.62 -32.20
C ARG A 51 -12.86 -2.01 -30.96
N LYS A 52 -13.67 -1.00 -31.17
CA LYS A 52 -14.68 -0.60 -30.19
C LYS A 52 -15.69 -1.74 -30.01
N ALA A 53 -16.15 -1.93 -28.78
CA ALA A 53 -17.14 -2.96 -28.47
C ALA A 53 -18.47 -2.62 -29.17
N THR A 54 -19.15 -3.66 -29.68
CA THR A 54 -20.52 -3.55 -30.15
C THR A 54 -21.51 -3.67 -29.01
N GLN A 55 -22.77 -3.28 -29.22
CA GLN A 55 -23.82 -3.45 -28.22
C GLN A 55 -23.92 -4.92 -27.75
N LYS A 56 -23.79 -5.86 -28.68
CA LYS A 56 -23.80 -7.30 -28.38
C LYS A 56 -22.68 -7.72 -27.45
N ASP A 57 -21.45 -7.17 -27.61
CA ASP A 57 -20.33 -7.47 -26.72
C ASP A 57 -20.63 -6.94 -25.31
N ILE A 58 -21.19 -5.74 -25.20
CA ILE A 58 -21.56 -5.11 -23.93
C ILE A 58 -22.65 -5.91 -23.24
N ASP A 59 -23.68 -6.36 -23.96
CA ASP A 59 -24.78 -7.14 -23.39
C ASP A 59 -24.30 -8.49 -22.84
N ILE A 60 -23.41 -9.19 -23.58
CA ILE A 60 -22.79 -10.43 -23.13
C ILE A 60 -21.96 -10.19 -21.88
N TRP A 61 -21.10 -9.19 -21.91
CA TRP A 61 -20.23 -8.83 -20.79
C TRP A 61 -21.03 -8.45 -19.53
N SER A 62 -22.06 -7.61 -19.66
CA SER A 62 -22.93 -7.23 -18.54
C SER A 62 -23.66 -8.44 -17.97
N SER A 63 -24.27 -9.28 -18.83
CA SER A 63 -24.96 -10.50 -18.41
C SER A 63 -24.03 -11.52 -17.72
N ALA A 64 -22.76 -11.57 -18.10
CA ALA A 64 -21.76 -12.40 -17.43
C ALA A 64 -21.43 -11.85 -16.03
N ARG A 65 -21.22 -10.54 -15.91
CA ARG A 65 -20.94 -9.88 -14.63
C ARG A 65 -22.08 -10.01 -13.62
N ASP A 66 -23.32 -9.94 -14.07
CA ASP A 66 -24.49 -10.09 -13.20
C ASP A 66 -24.54 -11.47 -12.50
N LYS A 67 -23.85 -12.47 -13.06
CA LYS A 67 -23.75 -13.82 -12.48
C LYS A 67 -22.63 -13.98 -11.45
N GLU A 68 -21.61 -13.11 -11.46
CA GLU A 68 -20.37 -13.26 -10.69
C GLU A 68 -20.64 -13.35 -9.20
N GLU A 69 -21.48 -12.48 -8.63
CA GLU A 69 -21.78 -12.48 -7.20
C GLU A 69 -22.49 -13.75 -6.73
N ALA A 70 -23.50 -14.18 -7.46
CA ALA A 70 -24.22 -15.42 -7.15
C ALA A 70 -23.30 -16.66 -7.24
N MET A 71 -22.43 -16.68 -8.27
CA MET A 71 -21.43 -17.74 -8.42
C MET A 71 -20.39 -17.72 -7.32
N LYS A 72 -19.97 -16.56 -6.85
CA LYS A 72 -19.01 -16.39 -5.76
C LYS A 72 -19.55 -16.98 -4.45
N VAL A 73 -20.81 -16.72 -4.12
CA VAL A 73 -21.45 -17.31 -2.95
C VAL A 73 -21.47 -18.83 -3.03
N LYS A 74 -21.91 -19.41 -4.15
CA LYS A 74 -21.92 -20.87 -4.37
C LYS A 74 -20.51 -21.46 -4.32
N ALA A 75 -19.53 -20.80 -4.97
CA ALA A 75 -18.15 -21.28 -5.01
C ALA A 75 -17.53 -21.36 -3.60
N ARG A 76 -17.82 -20.38 -2.74
CA ARG A 76 -17.41 -20.40 -1.33
C ARG A 76 -18.01 -21.59 -0.59
N GLN A 77 -19.30 -21.86 -0.80
CA GLN A 77 -19.97 -23.00 -0.16
C GLN A 77 -19.34 -24.34 -0.58
N PHE A 78 -19.02 -24.50 -1.86
CA PHE A 78 -18.35 -25.71 -2.35
C PHE A 78 -16.93 -25.87 -1.77
N ALA A 79 -16.16 -24.81 -1.64
CA ALA A 79 -14.85 -24.85 -1.01
C ALA A 79 -14.93 -25.25 0.47
N ILE A 80 -15.93 -24.74 1.20
CA ILE A 80 -16.20 -25.10 2.60
C ILE A 80 -16.61 -26.57 2.69
N ASN A 81 -17.53 -27.05 1.84
CA ASN A 81 -18.01 -28.42 1.86
C ASN A 81 -16.89 -29.45 1.58
N LEU A 82 -15.88 -29.06 0.82
CA LEU A 82 -14.69 -29.86 0.54
C LEU A 82 -13.57 -29.65 1.57
N ASN A 83 -13.83 -28.91 2.66
CA ASN A 83 -12.86 -28.59 3.73
C ASN A 83 -11.54 -28.00 3.21
N LEU A 84 -11.57 -27.21 2.15
CA LEU A 84 -10.38 -26.60 1.58
C LEU A 84 -9.99 -25.34 2.37
N GLN A 85 -8.72 -25.25 2.76
CA GLN A 85 -8.17 -24.10 3.48
C GLN A 85 -7.85 -22.95 2.52
N MET A 86 -8.91 -22.42 1.90
CA MET A 86 -8.83 -21.33 0.93
C MET A 86 -10.08 -20.45 1.00
N LYS A 87 -9.94 -19.21 0.58
CA LYS A 87 -11.06 -18.27 0.47
C LYS A 87 -11.19 -17.81 -0.98
N ILE A 88 -12.34 -18.08 -1.61
CA ILE A 88 -12.70 -17.48 -2.90
C ILE A 88 -13.03 -16.00 -2.64
N SER A 89 -12.22 -15.11 -3.16
CA SER A 89 -12.35 -13.67 -2.94
C SER A 89 -13.19 -13.01 -4.02
N ASP A 90 -13.00 -13.40 -5.29
CA ASP A 90 -13.66 -12.77 -6.42
C ASP A 90 -13.78 -13.72 -7.61
N ILE A 91 -14.69 -13.42 -8.52
CA ILE A 91 -14.85 -14.13 -9.81
C ILE A 91 -14.92 -13.07 -10.90
N GLU A 92 -14.31 -13.35 -12.02
CA GLU A 92 -14.30 -12.47 -13.18
C GLU A 92 -14.51 -13.30 -14.46
N PHE A 93 -15.55 -12.97 -15.20
CA PHE A 93 -15.75 -13.55 -16.52
C PHE A 93 -14.91 -12.82 -17.56
N GLN A 94 -14.36 -13.58 -18.50
CA GLN A 94 -13.83 -13.01 -19.74
C GLN A 94 -14.97 -12.31 -20.48
N GLY A 95 -14.69 -11.22 -21.19
CA GLY A 95 -15.70 -10.38 -21.81
C GLY A 95 -16.64 -11.09 -22.80
N ASP A 96 -16.18 -12.21 -23.41
CA ASP A 96 -17.00 -13.07 -24.27
C ASP A 96 -17.83 -14.12 -23.49
N GLY A 97 -17.72 -14.17 -22.17
CA GLY A 97 -18.43 -15.11 -21.31
C GLY A 97 -17.93 -16.56 -21.36
N SER A 98 -16.88 -16.86 -22.12
CA SER A 98 -16.41 -18.24 -22.36
C SER A 98 -15.64 -18.84 -21.20
N LYS A 99 -15.03 -18.01 -20.34
CA LYS A 99 -14.16 -18.41 -19.23
C LYS A 99 -14.47 -17.59 -17.98
N ALA A 100 -14.42 -18.23 -16.83
CA ALA A 100 -14.49 -17.59 -15.52
C ALA A 100 -13.20 -17.82 -14.73
N THR A 101 -12.56 -16.75 -14.28
CA THR A 101 -11.38 -16.79 -13.42
C THR A 101 -11.81 -16.61 -11.97
N PHE A 102 -11.50 -17.60 -11.13
CA PHE A 102 -11.77 -17.60 -9.70
C PHE A 102 -10.52 -17.17 -8.95
N TYR A 103 -10.57 -16.00 -8.35
CA TYR A 103 -9.48 -15.48 -7.52
C TYR A 103 -9.63 -16.00 -6.11
N TYR A 104 -8.55 -16.55 -5.56
CA TYR A 104 -8.57 -17.08 -4.21
C TYR A 104 -7.31 -16.72 -3.43
N THR A 105 -7.43 -16.69 -2.11
CA THR A 105 -6.33 -16.57 -1.16
C THR A 105 -6.22 -17.86 -0.36
N ALA A 106 -4.99 -18.27 -0.08
CA ALA A 106 -4.65 -19.39 0.79
C ALA A 106 -3.26 -19.14 1.38
N ASP A 107 -3.02 -19.61 2.61
CA ASP A 107 -1.72 -19.52 3.25
C ASP A 107 -0.74 -20.55 2.69
N GLU A 108 -1.23 -21.74 2.35
CA GLU A 108 -0.46 -22.85 1.81
C GLU A 108 -1.01 -23.29 0.44
N ARG A 109 -0.32 -24.24 -0.17
CA ARG A 109 -0.76 -24.83 -1.45
C ARG A 109 -1.98 -25.69 -1.23
N VAL A 110 -3.06 -25.40 -1.96
CA VAL A 110 -4.34 -26.14 -1.89
C VAL A 110 -4.49 -27.05 -3.09
N ASP A 111 -4.93 -28.28 -2.87
CA ASP A 111 -5.36 -29.18 -3.94
C ASP A 111 -6.85 -28.96 -4.25
N PHE A 112 -7.12 -28.28 -5.33
CA PHE A 112 -8.46 -27.91 -5.78
C PHE A 112 -8.97 -28.72 -6.96
N ARG A 113 -8.39 -29.91 -7.27
CA ARG A 113 -8.80 -30.75 -8.42
C ARG A 113 -10.27 -31.15 -8.34
N GLU A 114 -10.74 -31.56 -7.18
CA GLU A 114 -12.16 -31.89 -6.98
C GLU A 114 -13.06 -30.66 -7.06
N LEU A 115 -12.61 -29.53 -6.52
CA LEU A 115 -13.34 -28.26 -6.60
C LEU A 115 -13.55 -27.83 -8.05
N ILE A 116 -12.54 -27.96 -8.90
CA ILE A 116 -12.67 -27.65 -10.33
C ILE A 116 -13.73 -28.52 -11.03
N LYS A 117 -13.77 -29.82 -10.69
CA LYS A 117 -14.80 -30.73 -11.25
C LYS A 117 -16.21 -30.28 -10.84
N VAL A 118 -16.41 -29.92 -9.56
CA VAL A 118 -17.67 -29.40 -9.06
C VAL A 118 -18.03 -28.10 -9.76
N PHE A 119 -17.09 -27.15 -9.89
CA PHE A 119 -17.32 -25.88 -10.55
C PHE A 119 -17.68 -26.07 -12.03
N ALA A 120 -16.96 -26.92 -12.76
CA ALA A 120 -17.22 -27.19 -14.17
C ALA A 120 -18.64 -27.77 -14.38
N LYS A 121 -19.08 -28.67 -13.49
CA LYS A 121 -20.42 -29.27 -13.53
C LYS A 121 -21.51 -28.24 -13.22
N GLU A 122 -21.33 -27.43 -12.19
CA GLU A 122 -22.33 -26.46 -11.73
C GLU A 122 -22.43 -25.24 -12.66
N PHE A 123 -21.29 -24.67 -13.01
CA PHE A 123 -21.26 -23.38 -13.74
C PHE A 123 -21.20 -23.53 -15.25
N ARG A 124 -20.92 -24.74 -15.77
CA ARG A 124 -20.88 -25.06 -17.21
C ARG A 124 -20.04 -24.08 -18.04
N THR A 125 -18.95 -23.58 -17.45
CA THR A 125 -18.02 -22.67 -18.09
C THR A 125 -16.59 -23.14 -17.88
N ARG A 126 -15.64 -22.63 -18.67
CA ARG A 126 -14.21 -22.92 -18.48
C ARG A 126 -13.73 -22.25 -17.20
N ILE A 127 -13.18 -23.03 -16.27
CA ILE A 127 -12.71 -22.57 -14.97
C ILE A 127 -11.20 -22.32 -15.02
N GLU A 128 -10.80 -21.15 -14.56
CA GLU A 128 -9.41 -20.84 -14.27
C GLU A 128 -9.29 -20.45 -12.77
N MET A 129 -8.33 -21.07 -12.07
CA MET A 129 -8.06 -20.76 -10.66
C MET A 129 -6.81 -19.89 -10.56
N LYS A 130 -6.91 -18.71 -9.92
CA LYS A 130 -5.81 -17.78 -9.76
C LYS A 130 -5.60 -17.42 -8.30
N GLN A 131 -4.47 -17.84 -7.75
CA GLN A 131 -4.09 -17.42 -6.40
C GLN A 131 -3.65 -15.95 -6.39
N VAL A 132 -4.13 -15.20 -5.41
CA VAL A 132 -3.76 -13.80 -5.20
C VAL A 132 -3.29 -13.62 -3.76
N GLY A 133 -2.36 -12.69 -3.57
CA GLY A 133 -1.93 -12.31 -2.23
C GLY A 133 -2.99 -11.47 -1.51
N PHE A 134 -3.00 -11.49 -0.18
CA PHE A 134 -3.98 -10.76 0.64
C PHE A 134 -4.09 -9.27 0.30
N ARG A 135 -2.99 -8.61 -0.09
CA ARG A 135 -3.04 -7.20 -0.52
C ARG A 135 -3.69 -7.03 -1.90
N GLN A 136 -3.46 -7.98 -2.80
CA GLN A 136 -4.12 -7.99 -4.11
C GLN A 136 -5.62 -8.25 -3.96
N GLU A 137 -6.01 -9.15 -3.05
CA GLU A 137 -7.41 -9.35 -2.67
C GLU A 137 -8.04 -8.06 -2.17
N ALA A 138 -7.41 -7.40 -1.17
CA ALA A 138 -7.90 -6.13 -0.65
C ALA A 138 -7.97 -5.03 -1.73
N SER A 139 -7.03 -5.02 -2.67
CA SER A 139 -7.03 -4.10 -3.81
C SER A 139 -8.22 -4.30 -4.75
N ARG A 140 -8.61 -5.55 -4.99
CA ARG A 140 -9.78 -5.89 -5.85
C ARG A 140 -11.11 -5.58 -5.16
N LEU A 141 -11.21 -5.91 -3.88
CA LEU A 141 -12.44 -5.70 -3.10
C LEU A 141 -12.68 -4.22 -2.77
N GLY A 142 -11.62 -3.44 -2.69
CA GLY A 142 -11.70 -2.04 -2.27
C GLY A 142 -11.99 -1.88 -0.78
N GLY A 143 -12.41 -0.69 -0.40
CA GLY A 143 -12.82 -0.34 0.95
C GLY A 143 -12.19 0.94 1.47
N ILE A 144 -12.46 1.29 2.70
CA ILE A 144 -11.98 2.49 3.39
C ILE A 144 -10.90 2.10 4.41
N GLY A 145 -9.76 2.75 4.33
CA GLY A 145 -8.66 2.55 5.27
C GLY A 145 -8.93 3.15 6.65
N SER A 146 -8.09 2.81 7.63
CA SER A 146 -8.15 3.43 8.98
C SER A 146 -7.88 4.95 8.98
N CYS A 147 -7.41 5.51 7.87
CA CYS A 147 -7.23 6.95 7.64
C CYS A 147 -8.51 7.65 7.12
N GLY A 148 -9.62 6.92 6.93
CA GLY A 148 -10.89 7.45 6.41
C GLY A 148 -10.92 7.67 4.89
N ARG A 149 -9.86 7.26 4.16
CA ARG A 149 -9.78 7.35 2.69
C ARG A 149 -9.90 5.98 2.06
N GLU A 150 -10.26 5.92 0.78
CA GLU A 150 -10.19 4.68 0.01
C GLU A 150 -8.79 4.04 0.09
N LEU A 151 -8.74 2.72 0.00
CA LEU A 151 -7.48 1.98 0.10
C LEU A 151 -6.52 2.43 -1.01
N CYS A 152 -5.27 2.76 -0.64
CA CYS A 152 -4.23 3.13 -1.61
C CYS A 152 -4.02 2.04 -2.67
N CYS A 153 -4.12 0.77 -2.28
CA CYS A 153 -3.95 -0.37 -3.18
C CYS A 153 -5.10 -0.54 -4.18
N SER A 154 -6.30 -0.05 -3.90
CA SER A 154 -7.44 -0.10 -4.84
C SER A 154 -7.53 1.13 -5.75
N THR A 155 -6.80 2.20 -5.46
CA THR A 155 -6.88 3.46 -6.19
C THR A 155 -5.63 3.74 -7.02
N TRP A 156 -4.57 4.24 -6.41
CA TRP A 156 -3.40 4.78 -7.12
C TRP A 156 -2.11 3.96 -6.96
N LEU A 157 -2.01 3.13 -5.90
CA LEU A 157 -0.81 2.34 -5.63
C LEU A 157 -0.84 1.04 -6.44
N THR A 158 0.07 0.90 -7.38
CA THR A 158 0.18 -0.28 -8.26
C THR A 158 1.38 -1.16 -7.95
N ASP A 159 2.37 -0.66 -7.19
CA ASP A 159 3.56 -1.40 -6.77
C ASP A 159 3.43 -1.84 -5.31
N PHE A 160 3.33 -3.14 -5.08
CA PHE A 160 3.10 -3.74 -3.77
C PHE A 160 4.40 -4.27 -3.16
N ARG A 161 5.31 -3.36 -2.84
CA ARG A 161 6.56 -3.72 -2.16
C ARG A 161 6.30 -4.22 -0.74
N SER A 162 7.18 -5.09 -0.27
CA SER A 162 7.17 -5.52 1.13
C SER A 162 7.44 -4.32 2.04
N VAL A 163 6.68 -4.19 3.11
CA VAL A 163 6.84 -3.12 4.11
C VAL A 163 7.53 -3.70 5.34
N SER A 164 8.61 -3.07 5.78
CA SER A 164 9.32 -3.45 6.99
C SER A 164 8.90 -2.59 8.19
N THR A 165 9.11 -3.11 9.39
CA THR A 165 8.88 -2.35 10.64
C THR A 165 9.84 -1.17 10.79
N SER A 166 10.98 -1.16 10.10
CA SER A 166 11.90 -0.02 10.08
C SER A 166 11.23 1.24 9.51
N ALA A 167 10.35 1.10 8.51
CA ALA A 167 9.58 2.24 8.00
C ALA A 167 8.73 2.91 9.09
N ALA A 168 8.11 2.12 9.97
CA ALA A 168 7.36 2.67 11.11
C ALA A 168 8.27 3.33 12.15
N ARG A 169 9.49 2.79 12.37
CA ARG A 169 10.48 3.40 13.28
C ARG A 169 10.95 4.76 12.79
N TYR A 170 11.30 4.90 11.50
CA TYR A 170 11.68 6.18 10.92
C TYR A 170 10.56 7.22 11.01
N GLN A 171 9.31 6.79 10.95
CA GLN A 171 8.13 7.64 11.12
C GLN A 171 7.74 7.82 12.60
N GLN A 172 8.51 7.27 13.53
CA GLN A 172 8.31 7.37 14.99
C GLN A 172 6.95 6.85 15.46
N LEU A 173 6.41 5.86 14.74
CA LEU A 173 5.15 5.24 15.09
C LEU A 173 5.35 4.13 16.12
N SER A 174 4.39 3.99 17.01
CA SER A 174 4.33 2.85 17.93
C SER A 174 4.31 1.53 17.16
N LEU A 175 5.16 0.57 17.54
CA LEU A 175 5.26 -0.74 16.91
C LEU A 175 4.09 -1.68 17.28
N ASN A 176 2.90 -1.13 17.49
CA ASN A 176 1.70 -1.93 17.72
C ASN A 176 1.19 -2.51 16.40
N PRO A 177 1.20 -3.86 16.21
CA PRO A 177 0.76 -4.49 14.98
C PRO A 177 -0.65 -4.11 14.55
N GLN A 178 -1.58 -3.98 15.49
CA GLN A 178 -2.97 -3.60 15.20
C GLN A 178 -3.08 -2.20 14.60
N LYS A 179 -2.24 -1.24 15.03
CA LYS A 179 -2.21 0.12 14.48
C LYS A 179 -1.47 0.19 13.15
N LEU A 180 -0.49 -0.69 12.92
CA LEU A 180 0.33 -0.71 11.72
C LEU A 180 -0.22 -1.58 10.61
N ALA A 181 -1.14 -2.52 10.89
CA ALA A 181 -1.73 -3.40 9.89
C ALA A 181 -2.78 -2.66 9.03
N GLY A 182 -2.77 -2.97 7.74
CA GLY A 182 -3.83 -2.61 6.81
C GLY A 182 -4.98 -3.62 6.83
N GLN A 183 -6.05 -3.38 6.06
CA GLN A 183 -7.16 -4.33 5.92
C GLN A 183 -6.75 -5.71 5.37
N CYS A 184 -5.65 -5.76 4.62
CA CYS A 184 -5.06 -7.00 4.12
C CYS A 184 -4.26 -7.79 5.17
N GLY A 185 -4.24 -7.38 6.44
CA GLY A 185 -3.45 -8.02 7.50
C GLY A 185 -1.93 -7.81 7.40
N LYS A 186 -1.41 -7.24 6.32
CA LYS A 186 0.01 -6.86 6.17
C LYS A 186 0.22 -5.42 6.63
N LEU A 187 1.48 -5.03 6.88
CA LEU A 187 1.81 -3.64 7.24
C LEU A 187 1.29 -2.66 6.17
N LYS A 188 0.79 -1.51 6.61
CA LYS A 188 0.21 -0.48 5.74
C LYS A 188 1.21 -0.05 4.67
N CYS A 189 0.79 -0.04 3.42
CA CYS A 189 1.62 0.36 2.27
C CYS A 189 2.00 1.86 2.28
N CYS A 190 1.19 2.72 2.92
CA CYS A 190 1.52 4.13 3.10
C CYS A 190 2.82 4.34 3.90
N LEU A 191 3.20 3.41 4.78
CA LEU A 191 4.48 3.48 5.50
C LEU A 191 5.69 3.51 4.56
N ASN A 192 5.68 2.72 3.49
CA ASN A 192 6.74 2.77 2.48
C ASN A 192 6.61 3.99 1.57
N TYR A 193 5.40 4.39 1.24
CA TYR A 193 5.16 5.53 0.35
C TYR A 193 5.66 6.84 0.95
N GLU A 194 5.44 7.03 2.24
CA GLU A 194 5.86 8.22 2.96
C GLU A 194 7.32 8.18 3.43
N LEU A 195 7.96 6.99 3.42
CA LEU A 195 9.28 6.77 4.02
C LEU A 195 10.36 7.72 3.49
N ASP A 196 10.41 7.90 2.17
CA ASP A 196 11.43 8.75 1.54
C ASP A 196 11.32 10.21 2.02
N THR A 197 10.10 10.72 2.19
CA THR A 197 9.85 12.07 2.72
C THR A 197 10.37 12.21 4.16
N TYR A 198 10.14 11.18 5.00
CA TYR A 198 10.66 11.18 6.36
C TYR A 198 12.20 11.05 6.41
N LEU A 199 12.77 10.21 5.55
CA LEU A 199 14.23 10.08 5.45
C LEU A 199 14.89 11.38 4.96
N ASP A 200 14.28 12.06 4.01
CA ASP A 200 14.79 13.36 3.53
C ASP A 200 14.71 14.42 4.64
N ALA A 201 13.61 14.48 5.36
CA ALA A 201 13.48 15.41 6.49
C ALA A 201 14.49 15.10 7.61
N LEU A 202 14.76 13.82 7.88
CA LEU A 202 15.73 13.38 8.89
C LEU A 202 17.19 13.70 8.54
N LYS A 203 17.54 13.93 7.26
CA LYS A 203 18.90 14.33 6.88
C LYS A 203 19.36 15.62 7.54
N ASP A 204 18.43 16.50 7.84
CA ASP A 204 18.72 17.77 8.53
C ASP A 204 18.80 17.62 10.05
N PHE A 205 18.46 16.48 10.60
CA PHE A 205 18.53 16.25 12.04
C PHE A 205 19.89 15.68 12.46
N PRO A 206 20.39 16.02 13.66
CA PRO A 206 21.43 15.25 14.30
C PRO A 206 21.02 13.78 14.46
N LYS A 207 22.01 12.88 14.56
CA LYS A 207 21.72 11.47 14.80
C LYS A 207 20.88 11.30 16.07
N SER A 208 19.93 10.36 16.04
CA SER A 208 19.01 10.08 17.16
C SER A 208 19.72 9.61 18.44
N ASP A 209 20.94 9.10 18.35
CA ASP A 209 21.80 8.67 19.46
C ASP A 209 22.75 9.76 19.96
N VAL A 210 22.60 10.98 19.44
CA VAL A 210 23.47 12.11 19.80
C VAL A 210 23.38 12.41 21.28
N LYS A 211 24.56 12.63 21.87
CA LYS A 211 24.72 13.05 23.24
C LYS A 211 25.26 14.46 23.24
N VAL A 212 24.62 15.31 24.02
CA VAL A 212 25.06 16.70 24.22
C VAL A 212 25.65 16.87 25.61
N LEU A 213 26.74 17.61 25.70
CA LEU A 213 27.47 17.86 26.97
C LEU A 213 27.26 19.30 27.38
N THR A 214 26.80 19.49 28.60
CA THR A 214 26.69 20.79 29.30
C THR A 214 27.55 20.80 30.58
N ALA A 215 27.72 21.96 31.22
CA ALA A 215 28.36 22.03 32.50
C ALA A 215 27.57 21.28 33.60
N LYS A 216 26.23 21.24 33.48
CA LYS A 216 25.34 20.51 34.40
C LYS A 216 25.44 18.99 34.25
N GLY A 217 25.75 18.50 33.04
CA GLY A 217 25.84 17.07 32.80
C GLY A 217 25.69 16.69 31.33
N LYS A 218 25.63 15.40 31.11
CA LYS A 218 25.41 14.80 29.78
C LYS A 218 23.93 14.54 29.59
N ALA A 219 23.41 14.96 28.45
CA ALA A 219 22.03 14.72 28.06
C ALA A 219 21.94 13.89 26.78
N ILE A 220 20.89 13.08 26.69
CA ILE A 220 20.63 12.13 25.60
C ILE A 220 19.29 12.47 24.97
N CYS A 221 19.24 12.41 23.65
CA CYS A 221 18.00 12.59 22.90
C CYS A 221 17.01 11.45 23.22
N GLN A 222 15.81 11.79 23.65
CA GLN A 222 14.74 10.86 24.00
C GLN A 222 13.69 10.75 22.90
N LYS A 223 13.40 11.87 22.24
CA LYS A 223 12.36 11.96 21.23
C LYS A 223 12.72 13.02 20.20
N THR A 224 12.27 12.82 18.96
CA THR A 224 12.38 13.78 17.87
C THR A 224 10.98 14.02 17.28
N ASP A 225 10.64 15.24 16.94
CA ASP A 225 9.46 15.59 16.16
C ASP A 225 9.93 16.15 14.82
N ILE A 226 9.74 15.36 13.79
CA ILE A 226 10.24 15.67 12.44
C ILE A 226 9.49 16.88 11.85
N PHE A 227 8.19 16.97 12.08
CA PHE A 227 7.34 18.01 11.50
C PHE A 227 7.56 19.38 12.16
N LYS A 228 7.67 19.40 13.50
CA LYS A 228 7.91 20.62 14.28
C LYS A 228 9.38 20.99 14.35
N ARG A 229 10.29 20.13 13.83
CA ARG A 229 11.76 20.31 13.92
C ARG A 229 12.25 20.48 15.35
N HIS A 230 11.74 19.64 16.27
CA HIS A 230 12.12 19.65 17.67
C HIS A 230 12.76 18.33 18.10
N MET A 231 13.65 18.42 19.08
CA MET A 231 14.28 17.29 19.74
C MET A 231 14.13 17.45 21.26
N TRP A 232 13.82 16.38 21.97
CA TRP A 232 13.72 16.36 23.42
C TRP A 232 14.94 15.65 24.00
N PHE A 233 15.61 16.30 24.91
CA PHE A 233 16.76 15.77 25.62
C PHE A 233 16.44 15.60 27.10
N ALA A 234 17.02 14.56 27.72
CA ALA A 234 17.01 14.38 29.17
C ALA A 234 18.44 14.17 29.68
N TYR A 235 18.76 14.71 30.87
CA TYR A 235 20.04 14.44 31.50
C TYR A 235 20.15 12.98 31.93
N GLU A 236 21.36 12.42 31.85
CA GLU A 236 21.63 11.09 32.39
C GLU A 236 21.34 11.06 33.89
N GLY A 237 20.37 10.19 34.29
CA GLY A 237 19.89 10.10 35.68
C GLY A 237 18.61 10.88 35.97
N GLU A 238 18.22 11.83 35.14
CA GLU A 238 17.00 12.64 35.29
C GLU A 238 16.01 12.41 34.14
N TRP A 239 15.55 11.20 33.97
CA TRP A 239 14.74 10.79 32.82
C TRP A 239 13.31 11.37 32.77
N MET A 240 12.86 11.98 33.87
CA MET A 240 11.53 12.57 33.99
C MET A 240 11.45 14.00 33.41
N ASN A 241 12.58 14.72 33.42
CA ASN A 241 12.66 16.10 32.96
C ASN A 241 13.17 16.16 31.53
N TRP A 242 12.31 16.54 30.60
CA TRP A 242 12.65 16.64 29.19
C TRP A 242 12.76 18.10 28.77
N PHE A 243 13.84 18.42 28.09
CA PHE A 243 14.13 19.75 27.55
C PHE A 243 13.89 19.73 26.03
N LYS A 244 12.97 20.59 25.59
CA LYS A 244 12.62 20.75 24.20
C LYS A 244 13.57 21.76 23.54
N LEU A 245 14.29 21.33 22.51
CA LEU A 245 15.18 22.14 21.71
C LEU A 245 14.75 22.12 20.25
N THR A 246 15.00 23.18 19.52
CA THR A 246 14.94 23.16 18.06
C THR A 246 16.12 22.39 17.49
N VAL A 247 16.01 21.92 16.25
CA VAL A 247 17.11 21.23 15.54
C VAL A 247 18.35 22.13 15.46
N ASP A 248 18.17 23.44 15.24
CA ASP A 248 19.26 24.40 15.09
C ASP A 248 19.99 24.62 16.43
N GLN A 249 19.26 24.75 17.53
CA GLN A 249 19.83 24.80 18.88
C GLN A 249 20.61 23.51 19.23
N ALA A 250 20.05 22.35 18.88
CA ALA A 250 20.76 21.09 19.09
C ALA A 250 22.07 21.01 18.28
N LYS A 251 22.06 21.46 17.02
CA LYS A 251 23.27 21.56 16.17
C LYS A 251 24.29 22.53 16.75
N GLU A 252 23.84 23.68 17.26
CA GLU A 252 24.70 24.66 17.91
C GLU A 252 25.45 24.07 19.12
N ILE A 253 24.71 23.41 20.02
CA ILE A 253 25.32 22.74 21.19
C ILE A 253 26.31 21.66 20.73
N ILE A 254 25.98 20.86 19.73
CA ILE A 254 26.89 19.85 19.20
C ILE A 254 28.16 20.50 18.62
N ALA A 255 28.01 21.61 17.88
CA ALA A 255 29.16 22.35 17.34
C ALA A 255 30.05 22.96 18.46
N LEU A 256 29.46 23.47 19.54
CA LEU A 256 30.21 23.92 20.74
C LEU A 256 30.94 22.74 21.39
N ASN A 257 30.29 21.61 21.55
CA ASN A 257 30.90 20.41 22.12
C ASN A 257 32.09 19.91 21.27
N ALA A 258 31.98 19.98 19.93
CA ALA A 258 33.09 19.66 19.01
C ALA A 258 34.32 20.56 19.21
N LYS A 259 34.11 21.80 19.71
CA LYS A 259 35.18 22.77 20.07
C LYS A 259 35.59 22.66 21.51
N ASN A 260 35.21 21.61 22.23
CA ASN A 260 35.41 21.43 23.69
C ASN A 260 34.75 22.53 24.55
N GLN A 261 33.79 23.27 24.03
CA GLN A 261 33.00 24.24 24.78
C GLN A 261 31.70 23.60 25.22
N LYS A 262 31.30 23.88 26.46
CA LYS A 262 30.08 23.33 27.05
C LYS A 262 29.19 24.49 27.48
N PRO A 263 27.94 24.56 27.00
CA PRO A 263 26.98 25.50 27.55
C PRO A 263 26.71 25.19 29.02
N GLN A 264 26.20 26.14 29.76
CA GLN A 264 25.95 25.99 31.21
C GLN A 264 24.89 24.88 31.43
N SER A 265 23.75 24.99 30.78
CA SER A 265 22.65 24.05 30.94
C SER A 265 21.78 23.98 29.65
N LEU A 266 20.89 22.98 29.58
CA LEU A 266 19.88 22.91 28.49
C LEU A 266 18.72 23.87 28.70
N GLU A 267 18.51 24.31 29.96
CA GLU A 267 17.46 25.25 30.33
C GLU A 267 17.63 26.61 29.63
N GLU A 268 18.86 27.02 29.32
CA GLU A 268 19.14 28.25 28.57
C GLU A 268 18.65 28.24 27.12
N TYR A 269 18.55 27.05 26.57
CA TYR A 269 18.11 26.81 25.16
C TYR A 269 16.67 26.33 25.09
N ALA A 270 16.15 25.72 26.15
CA ALA A 270 14.80 25.18 26.15
C ALA A 270 13.78 26.34 26.17
N GLU A 271 12.90 26.35 25.19
CA GLU A 271 11.67 27.12 25.30
C GLU A 271 10.91 26.63 26.53
N GLU A 272 10.58 27.54 27.45
CA GLU A 272 9.67 27.23 28.57
C GLU A 272 8.41 26.59 27.96
N LEU A 273 8.16 25.33 28.34
CA LEU A 273 6.91 24.65 28.07
C LEU A 273 5.79 25.41 28.78
N LYS A 274 5.25 26.45 28.14
CA LYS A 274 3.93 26.95 28.50
C LYS A 274 2.97 25.82 28.18
N GLU A 275 2.44 25.25 29.24
CA GLU A 275 1.45 24.20 29.31
C GLU A 275 0.48 24.18 28.12
N GLU A 276 0.70 23.29 27.15
CA GLU A 276 -0.37 22.71 26.33
C GLU A 276 -0.84 21.41 26.98
N THR A 277 -1.31 21.54 28.23
CA THR A 277 -2.15 20.53 28.86
C THR A 277 -3.57 21.07 28.80
N LYS A 278 -4.31 20.66 27.76
CA LYS A 278 -5.78 20.53 27.70
C LYS A 278 -6.26 20.58 26.25
N VAL A 279 -6.48 19.45 25.62
CA VAL A 279 -7.80 18.91 25.21
C VAL A 279 -7.60 17.46 24.78
#